data_b354c812b9746c3d46124a0f084e6c41
#
_entry.id   b354c812b9746c3d46124a0f084e6c41
#
_cell.length_a   1.000
_cell.length_b   1.000
_cell.length_c   1.000
_cell.angle_alpha   90.00
_cell.angle_beta   90.00
_cell.angle_gamma   90.00
#
_symmetry.space_group_name_H-M   'P 1'
#
loop_
_entity.id
_entity.type
_entity.pdbx_description
1 polymer ?
#
loop_
_entity_poly.entity_id
_entity_poly.type
_entity_poly.pdbx_seq_one_letter_code
_entity_poly.pdbx_strand_id
1 'polypeptide(L)'
;MMSAHTPSFAWMLGSVHRVFGIGFGSGLSPLAPGTAGSLLAWGLFLILNVVLSTTALCLLLCIGSLYGLWACGQCSHDLGRPDDGSIVWDEVIAFGWILFFIGSTNFLVQAIAFLIFRFFDAAKPWPISSVDQYFKKIWIHQEHVNPSHLIKYGFGIMIDDLIAALFTILIVILGIRWLT
;
A
#
# COMPACT_ATOMS: atom_id res chain seq x y z
N MET A 1 7.68 5.07 27.69
CA MET A 1 6.69 5.70 26.80
C MET A 1 7.43 6.18 25.57
N MET A 2 7.27 5.53 24.41
CA MET A 2 7.75 6.07 23.15
C MET A 2 6.88 7.29 22.82
N SER A 3 7.47 8.45 22.64
CA SER A 3 6.76 9.64 22.19
C SER A 3 6.25 9.36 20.77
N ALA A 4 4.95 9.50 20.56
CA ALA A 4 4.37 9.41 19.23
C ALA A 4 5.01 10.49 18.35
N HIS A 5 5.77 10.07 17.35
CA HIS A 5 6.39 10.99 16.40
C HIS A 5 5.38 11.38 15.32
N THR A 6 5.32 12.67 15.02
CA THR A 6 4.58 13.14 13.84
C THR A 6 5.49 13.00 12.63
N PRO A 7 5.09 12.28 11.57
CA PRO A 7 5.93 12.14 10.39
C PRO A 7 6.17 13.51 9.74
N SER A 8 7.43 13.80 9.48
CA SER A 8 7.87 15.02 8.80
C SER A 8 8.86 14.66 7.70
N PHE A 9 9.12 15.57 6.79
CA PHE A 9 10.09 15.34 5.72
C PHE A 9 11.50 15.01 6.29
N ALA A 10 11.93 15.73 7.33
CA ALA A 10 13.22 15.45 7.99
C ALA A 10 13.23 14.08 8.68
N TRP A 11 12.11 13.68 9.32
CA TRP A 11 11.98 12.37 9.93
C TRP A 11 12.03 11.25 8.89
N MET A 12 11.36 11.44 7.74
CA MET A 12 11.36 10.48 6.63
C MET A 12 12.78 10.24 6.10
N LEU A 13 13.58 11.30 5.89
CA LEU A 13 14.94 11.18 5.39
C LEU A 13 15.91 10.53 6.36
N GLY A 14 15.53 10.35 7.61
CA GLY A 14 16.37 9.73 8.65
C GLY A 14 16.65 8.24 8.45
N SER A 15 15.88 7.53 7.59
CA SER A 15 16.08 6.09 7.32
C SER A 15 15.43 5.66 6.01
N VAL A 16 16.05 4.69 5.34
CA VAL A 16 15.57 4.17 4.04
C VAL A 16 14.16 3.58 4.16
N HIS A 17 13.87 2.79 5.21
CA HIS A 17 12.53 2.21 5.39
C HIS A 17 11.44 3.28 5.57
N ARG A 18 11.77 4.44 6.16
CA ARG A 18 10.83 5.57 6.29
C ARG A 18 10.55 6.23 4.94
N VAL A 19 11.58 6.37 4.09
CA VAL A 19 11.41 6.91 2.73
C VAL A 19 10.43 6.04 1.93
N PHE A 20 10.59 4.73 1.98
CA PHE A 20 9.67 3.81 1.31
C PHE A 20 8.30 3.77 2.02
N GLY A 21 8.26 3.54 3.33
CA GLY A 21 7.01 3.44 4.08
C GLY A 21 6.10 4.66 3.92
N ILE A 22 6.69 5.86 3.86
CA ILE A 22 5.98 7.13 3.60
C ILE A 22 5.81 7.39 2.08
N GLY A 23 6.10 6.41 1.21
CA GLY A 23 5.93 6.53 -0.23
C GLY A 23 6.63 7.75 -0.82
N PHE A 24 7.94 7.90 -0.54
CA PHE A 24 8.77 9.02 -1.02
C PHE A 24 8.19 10.41 -0.69
N GLY A 25 7.39 10.52 0.37
CA GLY A 25 6.77 11.76 0.82
C GLY A 25 5.28 11.90 0.46
N SER A 26 4.71 11.01 -0.37
CA SER A 26 3.27 11.04 -0.68
C SER A 26 2.41 10.85 0.57
N GLY A 27 2.87 10.03 1.53
CA GLY A 27 2.24 9.83 2.84
C GLY A 27 2.26 11.05 3.77
N LEU A 28 3.02 12.09 3.44
CA LEU A 28 2.98 13.38 4.16
C LEU A 28 1.84 14.30 3.67
N SER A 29 1.03 13.85 2.72
CA SER A 29 -0.14 14.60 2.23
C SER A 29 -1.14 14.86 3.38
N PRO A 30 -1.55 16.11 3.62
CA PRO A 30 -2.43 16.43 4.74
C PRO A 30 -3.89 16.02 4.54
N LEU A 31 -4.32 15.77 3.31
CA LEU A 31 -5.73 15.53 2.99
C LEU A 31 -6.03 14.04 2.80
N ALA A 32 -5.23 13.33 2.03
CA ALA A 32 -5.51 11.94 1.66
C ALA A 32 -4.18 11.22 1.31
N PRO A 33 -3.37 10.84 2.32
CA PRO A 33 -2.05 10.25 2.08
C PRO A 33 -2.11 8.97 1.25
N GLY A 34 -3.04 8.07 1.51
CA GLY A 34 -3.21 6.86 0.74
C GLY A 34 -3.60 7.11 -0.73
N THR A 35 -4.44 8.13 -0.98
CA THR A 35 -4.72 8.57 -2.37
C THR A 35 -3.46 9.08 -3.05
N ALA A 36 -2.64 9.84 -2.34
CA ALA A 36 -1.35 10.32 -2.85
C ALA A 36 -0.38 9.15 -3.12
N GLY A 37 -0.36 8.12 -2.25
CA GLY A 37 0.40 6.88 -2.45
C GLY A 37 -0.04 6.12 -3.70
N SER A 38 -1.34 5.93 -3.89
CA SER A 38 -1.89 5.28 -5.09
C SER A 38 -1.60 6.08 -6.37
N LEU A 39 -1.68 7.42 -6.34
CA LEU A 39 -1.30 8.28 -7.47
C LEU A 39 0.19 8.21 -7.77
N LEU A 40 1.04 8.14 -6.74
CA LEU A 40 2.47 7.91 -6.92
C LEU A 40 2.73 6.57 -7.62
N ALA A 41 2.06 5.49 -7.17
CA ALA A 41 2.16 4.18 -7.83
C ALA A 41 1.78 4.26 -9.30
N TRP A 42 0.71 4.98 -9.62
CA TRP A 42 0.27 5.17 -11.00
C TRP A 42 1.31 5.89 -11.85
N GLY A 43 1.84 7.01 -11.34
CA GLY A 43 2.90 7.74 -12.03
C GLY A 43 4.17 6.91 -12.23
N LEU A 44 4.61 6.17 -11.21
CA LEU A 44 5.74 5.26 -11.29
C LEU A 44 5.48 4.14 -12.32
N PHE A 45 4.30 3.54 -12.32
CA PHE A 45 3.95 2.50 -13.28
C PHE A 45 4.02 3.01 -14.72
N LEU A 46 3.48 4.20 -15.01
CA LEU A 46 3.53 4.78 -16.35
C LEU A 46 4.97 4.96 -16.87
N ILE A 47 5.89 5.34 -15.98
CA ILE A 47 7.31 5.50 -16.32
C ILE A 47 7.99 4.14 -16.45
N LEU A 48 7.83 3.27 -15.46
CA LEU A 48 8.53 1.99 -15.39
C LEU A 48 8.08 1.01 -16.47
N ASN A 49 6.81 1.01 -16.83
CA ASN A 49 6.28 0.15 -17.88
C ASN A 49 6.83 0.48 -19.29
N VAL A 50 7.37 1.68 -19.49
CA VAL A 50 8.04 2.05 -20.74
C VAL A 50 9.50 1.55 -20.80
N VAL A 51 10.18 1.53 -19.64
CA VAL A 51 11.62 1.24 -19.57
C VAL A 51 11.96 -0.18 -19.13
N LEU A 52 11.05 -0.85 -18.44
CA LEU A 52 11.25 -2.20 -17.89
C LEU A 52 10.50 -3.25 -18.72
N SER A 53 11.09 -4.43 -18.84
CA SER A 53 10.36 -5.60 -19.31
C SER A 53 9.29 -6.02 -18.28
N THR A 54 8.26 -6.72 -18.75
CA THR A 54 7.19 -7.26 -17.86
C THR A 54 7.76 -8.10 -16.72
N THR A 55 8.79 -8.91 -17.03
CA THR A 55 9.48 -9.72 -16.01
C THR A 55 10.19 -8.85 -14.96
N ALA A 56 10.89 -7.81 -15.39
CA ALA A 56 11.58 -6.89 -14.48
C ALA A 56 10.60 -6.12 -13.60
N LEU A 57 9.47 -5.70 -14.17
CA LEU A 57 8.40 -5.02 -13.43
C LEU A 57 7.76 -5.96 -12.39
N CYS A 58 7.49 -7.22 -12.77
CA CYS A 58 7.00 -8.23 -11.84
C CYS A 58 7.97 -8.46 -10.67
N LEU A 59 9.27 -8.62 -10.97
CA LEU A 59 10.29 -8.78 -9.94
C LEU A 59 10.39 -7.56 -9.02
N LEU A 60 10.29 -6.35 -9.57
CA LEU A 60 10.28 -5.11 -8.79
C LEU A 60 9.09 -5.08 -7.81
N LEU A 61 7.90 -5.43 -8.27
CA LEU A 61 6.71 -5.50 -7.43
C LEU A 61 6.82 -6.60 -6.36
N CYS A 62 7.36 -7.77 -6.70
CA CYS A 62 7.63 -8.83 -5.72
C CYS A 62 8.62 -8.37 -4.65
N ILE A 63 9.75 -7.79 -5.05
CA ILE A 63 10.76 -7.27 -4.11
C ILE A 63 10.16 -6.15 -3.26
N GLY A 64 9.42 -5.22 -3.87
CA GLY A 64 8.74 -4.15 -3.16
C GLY A 64 7.71 -4.64 -2.16
N SER A 65 6.97 -5.72 -2.48
CA SER A 65 6.03 -6.38 -1.56
C SER A 65 6.75 -7.00 -0.37
N LEU A 66 7.82 -7.76 -0.62
CA LEU A 66 8.61 -8.40 0.45
C LEU A 66 9.28 -7.36 1.35
N TYR A 67 9.86 -6.33 0.76
CA TYR A 67 10.46 -5.23 1.49
C TYR A 67 9.41 -4.46 2.30
N GLY A 68 8.21 -4.26 1.75
CA GLY A 68 7.10 -3.58 2.39
C GLY A 68 6.66 -4.27 3.69
N LEU A 69 6.68 -5.60 3.75
CA LEU A 69 6.36 -6.35 4.97
C LEU A 69 7.24 -5.92 6.16
N TRP A 70 8.50 -5.63 5.91
CA TRP A 70 9.41 -5.15 6.94
C TRP A 70 9.31 -3.63 7.12
N ALA A 71 9.31 -2.87 6.03
CA ALA A 71 9.38 -1.41 6.06
C ALA A 71 8.13 -0.77 6.69
N CYS A 72 6.91 -1.24 6.35
CA CYS A 72 5.68 -0.76 6.96
C CYS A 72 5.62 -1.09 8.46
N GLY A 73 6.03 -2.32 8.84
CA GLY A 73 6.12 -2.69 10.25
C GLY A 73 7.13 -1.85 11.03
N GLN A 74 8.29 -1.57 10.44
CA GLN A 74 9.31 -0.73 11.06
C GLN A 74 8.85 0.74 11.16
N CYS A 75 8.19 1.28 10.13
CA CYS A 75 7.63 2.62 10.19
C CYS A 75 6.57 2.76 11.28
N SER A 76 5.67 1.77 11.38
CA SER A 76 4.66 1.71 12.43
C SER A 76 5.29 1.68 13.83
N HIS A 77 6.36 0.89 14.02
CA HIS A 77 7.12 0.87 15.25
C HIS A 77 7.75 2.24 15.55
N ASP A 78 8.41 2.87 14.57
CA ASP A 78 9.09 4.15 14.75
C ASP A 78 8.11 5.31 15.04
N LEU A 79 6.89 5.24 14.51
CA LEU A 79 5.82 6.20 14.79
C LEU A 79 5.15 5.98 16.14
N GLY A 80 5.32 4.78 16.74
CA GLY A 80 4.62 4.40 17.97
C GLY A 80 3.12 4.27 17.80
N ARG A 81 2.63 4.07 16.58
CA ARG A 81 1.22 3.95 16.21
C ARG A 81 1.01 2.78 15.29
N PRO A 82 0.08 1.88 15.62
CA PRO A 82 -0.32 0.85 14.67
C PRO A 82 -1.04 1.49 13.48
N ASP A 83 -0.69 1.08 12.26
CA ASP A 83 -1.38 1.46 11.03
C ASP A 83 -1.60 3.00 10.93
N ASP A 84 -0.50 3.76 11.00
CA ASP A 84 -0.56 5.21 10.86
C ASP A 84 -0.85 5.56 9.40
N GLY A 85 -1.85 6.40 9.15
CA GLY A 85 -2.29 6.75 7.80
C GLY A 85 -1.25 7.48 6.93
N SER A 86 -0.06 7.77 7.46
CA SER A 86 1.07 8.26 6.66
C SER A 86 1.92 7.14 6.05
N ILE A 87 1.74 5.90 6.50
CA ILE A 87 2.32 4.73 5.87
C ILE A 87 1.46 4.43 4.65
N VAL A 88 2.04 4.51 3.46
CA VAL A 88 1.33 4.41 2.17
C VAL A 88 2.01 3.46 1.18
N TRP A 89 3.03 2.73 1.63
CA TRP A 89 3.72 1.76 0.78
C TRP A 89 2.85 0.56 0.40
N ASP A 90 1.93 0.19 1.26
CA ASP A 90 0.87 -0.79 1.03
C ASP A 90 -0.01 -0.42 -0.17
N GLU A 91 -0.51 0.82 -0.22
CA GLU A 91 -1.28 1.32 -1.37
C GLU A 91 -0.41 1.45 -2.64
N VAL A 92 0.87 1.83 -2.48
CA VAL A 92 1.79 1.91 -3.63
C VAL A 92 1.96 0.53 -4.26
N ILE A 93 2.20 -0.50 -3.46
CA ILE A 93 2.37 -1.86 -3.94
C ILE A 93 1.07 -2.45 -4.45
N ALA A 94 -0.02 -2.29 -3.72
CA ALA A 94 -1.33 -2.83 -4.09
C ALA A 94 -1.81 -2.26 -5.44
N PHE A 95 -1.72 -0.94 -5.61
CA PHE A 95 -2.12 -0.31 -6.86
C PHE A 95 -1.13 -0.62 -8.01
N GLY A 96 0.16 -0.77 -7.72
CA GLY A 96 1.15 -1.27 -8.66
C GLY A 96 0.79 -2.66 -9.23
N TRP A 97 0.36 -3.59 -8.36
CA TRP A 97 -0.12 -4.91 -8.79
C TRP A 97 -1.40 -4.83 -9.63
N ILE A 98 -2.34 -3.95 -9.29
CA ILE A 98 -3.55 -3.75 -10.10
C ILE A 98 -3.15 -3.37 -11.52
N LEU A 99 -2.32 -2.35 -11.69
CA LEU A 99 -1.88 -1.87 -12.99
C LEU A 99 -1.11 -2.94 -13.78
N PHE A 100 -0.30 -3.74 -13.09
CA PHE A 100 0.43 -4.85 -13.70
C PHE A 100 -0.52 -5.91 -14.27
N PHE A 101 -1.54 -6.34 -13.51
CA PHE A 101 -2.45 -7.40 -13.94
C PHE A 101 -3.49 -6.95 -14.95
N ILE A 102 -3.98 -5.72 -14.88
CA ILE A 102 -4.92 -5.24 -15.89
C ILE A 102 -4.21 -4.97 -17.22
N GLY A 103 -2.89 -4.77 -17.21
CA GLY A 103 -2.04 -4.65 -18.42
C GLY A 103 -2.50 -3.59 -19.42
N SER A 104 -3.43 -2.73 -19.03
CA SER A 104 -4.09 -1.79 -19.93
C SER A 104 -3.27 -0.54 -20.15
N THR A 105 -3.11 -0.16 -21.41
CA THR A 105 -2.60 1.16 -21.80
C THR A 105 -3.71 2.22 -21.85
N ASN A 106 -4.99 1.81 -21.74
CA ASN A 106 -6.12 2.71 -21.74
C ASN A 106 -6.23 3.44 -20.40
N PHE A 107 -6.00 4.75 -20.42
CA PHE A 107 -6.05 5.60 -19.24
C PHE A 107 -7.41 5.56 -18.51
N LEU A 108 -8.51 5.43 -19.24
CA LEU A 108 -9.85 5.36 -18.63
C LEU A 108 -10.01 4.09 -17.78
N VAL A 109 -9.51 2.95 -18.26
CA VAL A 109 -9.54 1.69 -17.51
C VAL A 109 -8.69 1.81 -16.25
N GLN A 110 -7.50 2.41 -16.34
CA GLN A 110 -6.65 2.66 -15.17
C GLN A 110 -7.33 3.60 -14.17
N ALA A 111 -8.02 4.65 -14.64
CA ALA A 111 -8.76 5.57 -13.78
C ALA A 111 -9.95 4.88 -13.08
N ILE A 112 -10.67 4.03 -13.78
CA ILE A 112 -11.75 3.22 -13.18
C ILE A 112 -11.17 2.27 -12.13
N ALA A 113 -10.07 1.59 -12.43
CA ALA A 113 -9.38 0.72 -11.47
C ALA A 113 -8.93 1.49 -10.23
N PHE A 114 -8.41 2.71 -10.39
CA PHE A 114 -8.04 3.58 -9.28
C PHE A 114 -9.24 3.90 -8.39
N LEU A 115 -10.37 4.30 -8.96
CA LEU A 115 -11.57 4.63 -8.20
C LEU A 115 -12.13 3.42 -7.45
N ILE A 116 -12.16 2.24 -8.10
CA ILE A 116 -12.61 0.99 -7.48
C ILE A 116 -11.68 0.61 -6.33
N PHE A 117 -10.36 0.67 -6.53
CA PHE A 117 -9.39 0.37 -5.49
C PHE A 117 -9.57 1.30 -4.28
N ARG A 118 -9.64 2.61 -4.51
CA ARG A 118 -9.84 3.59 -3.43
C ARG A 118 -11.15 3.41 -2.69
N PHE A 119 -12.19 2.95 -3.39
CA PHE A 119 -13.46 2.59 -2.73
C PHE A 119 -13.28 1.39 -1.79
N PHE A 120 -12.65 0.30 -2.25
CA PHE A 120 -12.45 -0.88 -1.42
C PHE A 120 -11.52 -0.63 -0.24
N ASP A 121 -10.46 0.11 -0.43
CA ASP A 121 -9.51 0.47 0.60
C ASP A 121 -10.14 1.42 1.65
N ALA A 122 -10.84 2.46 1.24
CA ALA A 122 -11.45 3.42 2.17
C ALA A 122 -12.70 2.86 2.88
N ALA A 123 -13.57 2.15 2.15
CA ALA A 123 -14.83 1.63 2.68
C ALA A 123 -14.66 0.30 3.41
N LYS A 124 -13.60 -0.45 3.11
CA LYS A 124 -13.24 -1.76 3.67
C LYS A 124 -14.48 -2.67 3.85
N PRO A 125 -15.25 -2.96 2.76
CA PRO A 125 -16.40 -3.86 2.86
C PRO A 125 -15.95 -5.25 3.31
N TRP A 126 -16.89 -6.04 3.82
CA TRP A 126 -16.59 -7.44 4.10
C TRP A 126 -16.14 -8.17 2.82
N PRO A 127 -15.08 -9.00 2.81
CA PRO A 127 -14.30 -9.52 3.96
C PRO A 127 -13.09 -8.65 4.39
N ILE A 128 -12.77 -7.56 3.70
CA ILE A 128 -11.57 -6.70 3.96
C ILE A 128 -11.59 -6.19 5.40
N SER A 129 -12.75 -5.67 5.85
CA SER A 129 -12.92 -5.17 7.23
C SER A 129 -12.65 -6.23 8.30
N SER A 130 -12.95 -7.49 8.03
CA SER A 130 -12.69 -8.57 8.98
C SER A 130 -11.21 -8.85 9.15
N VAL A 131 -10.44 -8.75 8.07
CA VAL A 131 -8.98 -8.93 8.06
C VAL A 131 -8.32 -7.74 8.78
N ASP A 132 -8.68 -6.52 8.41
CA ASP A 132 -8.20 -5.29 9.05
C ASP A 132 -8.44 -5.31 10.57
N GLN A 133 -9.67 -5.62 11.00
CA GLN A 133 -10.00 -5.71 12.43
C GLN A 133 -9.25 -6.82 13.16
N TYR A 134 -9.00 -7.97 12.51
CA TYR A 134 -8.24 -9.06 13.11
C TYR A 134 -6.81 -8.61 13.45
N PHE A 135 -6.14 -7.94 12.51
CA PHE A 135 -4.77 -7.46 12.75
C PHE A 135 -4.73 -6.29 13.72
N LYS A 136 -5.71 -5.36 13.67
CA LYS A 136 -5.83 -4.25 14.65
C LYS A 136 -6.01 -4.77 16.08
N LYS A 137 -6.80 -5.83 16.28
CA LYS A 137 -6.95 -6.45 17.61
C LYS A 137 -5.64 -7.02 18.15
N ILE A 138 -4.81 -7.62 17.29
CA ILE A 138 -3.50 -8.14 17.70
C ILE A 138 -2.60 -7.00 18.21
N TRP A 139 -2.70 -5.81 17.62
CA TRP A 139 -1.96 -4.63 18.03
C TRP A 139 -2.36 -4.10 19.41
N ILE A 140 -3.66 -4.00 19.67
CA ILE A 140 -4.22 -3.44 20.91
C ILE A 140 -3.77 -4.24 22.14
N HIS A 141 -3.50 -5.55 21.99
CA HIS A 141 -3.10 -6.43 23.09
C HIS A 141 -1.58 -6.48 23.32
N GLN A 142 -0.79 -5.72 22.57
CA GLN A 142 0.65 -5.67 22.73
C GLN A 142 1.09 -4.29 23.24
N GLU A 143 1.38 -4.18 24.53
CA GLU A 143 1.87 -2.94 25.16
C GLU A 143 3.19 -2.42 24.57
N HIS A 144 3.97 -3.29 23.91
CA HIS A 144 5.22 -2.94 23.24
C HIS A 144 5.35 -3.67 21.91
N VAL A 145 5.68 -2.91 20.85
CA VAL A 145 6.01 -3.48 19.55
C VAL A 145 7.34 -4.24 19.67
N ASN A 146 7.27 -5.57 19.70
CA ASN A 146 8.46 -6.40 19.73
C ASN A 146 9.13 -6.39 18.33
N PRO A 147 10.42 -6.03 18.22
CA PRO A 147 11.15 -6.06 16.95
C PRO A 147 11.07 -7.39 16.20
N SER A 148 10.90 -8.50 16.92
CA SER A 148 10.74 -9.83 16.31
C SER A 148 9.42 -10.00 15.55
N HIS A 149 8.45 -9.11 15.72
CA HIS A 149 7.13 -9.18 15.10
C HIS A 149 6.90 -8.14 13.98
N LEU A 150 7.91 -7.37 13.59
CA LEU A 150 7.80 -6.31 12.59
C LEU A 150 7.19 -6.78 11.27
N ILE A 151 7.61 -7.94 10.77
CA ILE A 151 7.05 -8.53 9.54
C ILE A 151 5.56 -8.86 9.71
N LYS A 152 5.13 -9.31 10.89
CA LYS A 152 3.73 -9.59 11.17
C LYS A 152 2.89 -8.30 11.17
N TYR A 153 3.45 -7.22 11.69
CA TYR A 153 2.79 -5.92 11.66
C TYR A 153 2.70 -5.36 10.23
N GLY A 154 3.82 -5.39 9.49
CA GLY A 154 3.80 -4.98 8.09
C GLY A 154 2.87 -5.83 7.23
N PHE A 155 2.78 -7.14 7.50
CA PHE A 155 1.81 -8.00 6.85
C PHE A 155 0.37 -7.57 7.15
N GLY A 156 0.07 -7.23 8.42
CA GLY A 156 -1.26 -6.73 8.82
C GLY A 156 -1.63 -5.40 8.16
N ILE A 157 -0.64 -4.52 7.91
CA ILE A 157 -0.84 -3.25 7.21
C ILE A 157 -1.09 -3.49 5.71
N MET A 158 -0.35 -4.42 5.07
CA MET A 158 -0.40 -4.62 3.63
C MET A 158 -1.52 -5.54 3.16
N ILE A 159 -2.02 -6.44 4.00
CA ILE A 159 -2.90 -7.53 3.54
C ILE A 159 -4.29 -7.04 3.13
N ASP A 160 -4.86 -6.06 3.80
CA ASP A 160 -6.17 -5.50 3.47
C ASP A 160 -6.15 -4.80 2.11
N ASP A 161 -5.09 -4.06 1.80
CA ASP A 161 -4.90 -3.40 0.51
C ASP A 161 -4.63 -4.41 -0.62
N LEU A 162 -3.89 -5.48 -0.36
CA LEU A 162 -3.72 -6.56 -1.33
C LEU A 162 -5.04 -7.29 -1.63
N ILE A 163 -5.92 -7.45 -0.63
CA ILE A 163 -7.26 -8.00 -0.85
C ILE A 163 -8.12 -7.01 -1.64
N ALA A 164 -8.07 -5.71 -1.31
CA ALA A 164 -8.74 -4.67 -2.08
C ALA A 164 -8.27 -4.65 -3.54
N ALA A 165 -6.96 -4.81 -3.76
CA ALA A 165 -6.38 -4.94 -5.09
C ALA A 165 -6.90 -6.16 -5.83
N LEU A 166 -6.96 -7.32 -5.18
CA LEU A 166 -7.50 -8.55 -5.79
C LEU A 166 -8.96 -8.35 -6.26
N PHE A 167 -9.82 -7.78 -5.42
CA PHE A 167 -11.21 -7.49 -5.81
C PHE A 167 -11.27 -6.50 -6.97
N THR A 168 -10.42 -5.46 -6.94
CA THR A 168 -10.34 -4.49 -8.03
C THR A 168 -9.94 -5.14 -9.35
N ILE A 169 -8.90 -5.99 -9.34
CA ILE A 169 -8.43 -6.74 -10.51
C ILE A 169 -9.56 -7.60 -11.08
N LEU A 170 -10.25 -8.36 -10.22
CA LEU A 170 -11.35 -9.23 -10.65
C LEU A 170 -12.48 -8.43 -11.31
N ILE A 171 -12.92 -7.33 -10.69
CA ILE A 171 -14.00 -6.50 -11.23
C ILE A 171 -13.62 -5.89 -12.58
N VAL A 172 -12.39 -5.32 -12.67
CA VAL A 172 -11.95 -4.67 -13.91
C VAL A 172 -11.78 -5.69 -15.04
N ILE A 173 -11.15 -6.85 -14.78
CA ILE A 173 -10.97 -7.89 -15.81
C ILE A 173 -12.32 -8.46 -16.27
N LEU A 174 -13.25 -8.73 -15.35
CA LEU A 174 -14.58 -9.21 -15.70
C LEU A 174 -15.36 -8.13 -16.48
N GLY A 175 -15.26 -6.87 -16.08
CA GLY A 175 -15.88 -5.76 -16.79
C GLY A 175 -15.35 -5.59 -18.22
N ILE A 176 -14.05 -5.70 -18.43
CA ILE A 176 -13.45 -5.65 -19.77
C ILE A 176 -13.98 -6.81 -20.62
N ARG A 177 -13.97 -8.05 -20.09
CA ARG A 177 -14.47 -9.23 -20.83
C ARG A 177 -15.95 -9.17 -21.18
N TRP A 178 -16.75 -8.44 -20.43
CA TRP A 178 -18.19 -8.31 -20.69
C TRP A 178 -18.49 -7.25 -21.76
N LEU A 179 -17.56 -6.32 -21.98
CA LEU A 179 -17.67 -5.22 -22.94
C LEU A 179 -17.01 -5.52 -24.31
N THR A 180 -16.21 -6.58 -24.39
CA THR A 180 -15.55 -7.08 -25.62
C THR A 180 -16.18 -8.36 -26.13
#